data_d3cd16aabef904263ea3092f90376003
#
_entry.id   d3cd16aabef904263ea3092f90376003
#
_cell.length_a   1.000
_cell.length_b   1.000
_cell.length_c   1.000
_cell.angle_alpha   90.00
_cell.angle_beta   90.00
_cell.angle_gamma   90.00
#
_symmetry.space_group_name_H-M   'P 1'
#
loop_
_entity.id
_entity.type
_entity.pdbx_description
1 polymer ?
#
loop_
_entity_poly.entity_id
_entity_poly.type
_entity_poly.pdbx_seq_one_letter_code
_entity_poly.pdbx_strand_id
1 'polypeptide(L)'
;MSSTKSNLTISFFNFSYLFTSNIFKKVLGFFRELILAFIFGSSTIYANYLLLKSITDFLSQLTFGNALQANLLPKFSKLFKEHESLNLNRVNIFSKKIALLIFIISLIIQLILIFLIIKKSYLLLIITSLILSFILSTNFYNSIFLTFLQAKAEFKKFAIATSFNVFIATFFVYPLSFLFSIVGTAISRLI
;
A
#
# COMPACT_ATOMS: atom_id res chain seq x y z
N MET A 1 -4.48 -40.21 -12.24
CA MET A 1 -3.25 -39.53 -12.75
C MET A 1 -3.55 -38.20 -13.49
N SER A 2 -4.75 -37.93 -13.97
CA SER A 2 -5.13 -36.69 -14.68
C SER A 2 -5.38 -35.48 -13.75
N SER A 3 -5.89 -35.66 -12.54
CA SER A 3 -6.21 -34.57 -11.60
C SER A 3 -4.97 -33.88 -11.00
N THR A 4 -3.87 -34.59 -10.84
CA THR A 4 -2.61 -34.01 -10.34
C THR A 4 -1.91 -33.11 -11.36
N LYS A 5 -1.99 -33.43 -12.66
CA LYS A 5 -1.45 -32.58 -13.73
C LYS A 5 -2.22 -31.27 -13.88
N SER A 6 -3.55 -31.27 -13.76
CA SER A 6 -4.36 -30.05 -13.84
C SER A 6 -4.10 -29.11 -12.66
N ASN A 7 -3.91 -29.64 -11.46
CA ASN A 7 -3.58 -28.82 -10.27
C ASN A 7 -2.20 -28.19 -10.36
N LEU A 8 -1.21 -28.87 -10.92
CA LEU A 8 0.15 -28.34 -11.11
C LEU A 8 0.17 -27.20 -12.14
N THR A 9 -0.56 -27.34 -13.25
CA THR A 9 -0.64 -26.27 -14.27
C THR A 9 -1.34 -25.02 -13.72
N ILE A 10 -2.43 -25.15 -12.98
CA ILE A 10 -3.13 -24.02 -12.35
C ILE A 10 -2.23 -23.33 -11.33
N SER A 11 -1.49 -24.08 -10.51
CA SER A 11 -0.54 -23.54 -9.54
C SER A 11 0.58 -22.79 -10.23
N PHE A 12 1.12 -23.29 -11.33
CA PHE A 12 2.18 -22.64 -12.11
C PHE A 12 1.70 -21.31 -12.72
N PHE A 13 0.50 -21.27 -13.31
CA PHE A 13 -0.07 -20.03 -13.86
C PHE A 13 -0.29 -18.99 -12.77
N ASN A 14 -0.80 -19.39 -11.62
CA ASN A 14 -1.02 -18.49 -10.48
C ASN A 14 0.31 -17.90 -9.97
N PHE A 15 1.34 -18.73 -9.86
CA PHE A 15 2.69 -18.28 -9.50
C PHE A 15 3.25 -17.30 -10.54
N SER A 16 3.11 -17.60 -11.83
CA SER A 16 3.57 -16.73 -12.92
C SER A 16 2.93 -15.34 -12.84
N TYR A 17 1.61 -15.24 -12.61
CA TYR A 17 0.93 -13.95 -12.45
C TYR A 17 1.49 -13.14 -11.27
N LEU A 18 1.69 -13.77 -10.13
CA LEU A 18 2.23 -13.09 -8.95
C LEU A 18 3.67 -12.64 -9.15
N PHE A 19 4.49 -13.51 -9.77
CA PHE A 19 5.91 -13.24 -10.04
C PHE A 19 6.06 -12.06 -11.00
N THR A 20 5.36 -12.10 -12.14
CA THR A 20 5.38 -11.04 -13.15
C THR A 20 4.87 -9.70 -12.57
N SER A 21 3.77 -9.74 -11.83
CA SER A 21 3.23 -8.56 -11.14
C SER A 21 4.24 -7.96 -10.16
N ASN A 22 4.97 -8.78 -9.41
CA ASN A 22 5.95 -8.30 -8.44
C ASN A 22 7.18 -7.67 -9.13
N ILE A 23 7.67 -8.26 -10.23
CA ILE A 23 8.75 -7.66 -11.03
C ILE A 23 8.29 -6.31 -11.59
N PHE A 24 7.12 -6.28 -12.21
CA PHE A 24 6.57 -5.06 -12.80
C PHE A 24 6.44 -3.93 -11.77
N LYS A 25 5.92 -4.22 -10.57
CA LYS A 25 5.83 -3.25 -9.47
C LYS A 25 7.19 -2.73 -9.02
N LYS A 26 8.20 -3.60 -8.94
CA LYS A 26 9.58 -3.20 -8.56
C LYS A 26 10.22 -2.30 -9.61
N VAL A 27 10.05 -2.63 -10.88
CA VAL A 27 10.55 -1.81 -12.00
C VAL A 27 9.89 -0.45 -12.00
N LEU A 28 8.56 -0.38 -11.88
CA LEU A 28 7.85 0.89 -11.78
C LEU A 28 8.25 1.70 -10.54
N GLY A 29 8.44 1.04 -9.41
CA GLY A 29 8.93 1.67 -8.18
C GLY A 29 10.30 2.31 -8.37
N PHE A 30 11.22 1.61 -9.06
CA PHE A 30 12.53 2.13 -9.40
C PHE A 30 12.43 3.38 -10.31
N PHE A 31 11.63 3.33 -11.37
CA PHE A 31 11.41 4.50 -12.23
C PHE A 31 10.82 5.68 -11.45
N ARG A 32 9.91 5.44 -10.53
CA ARG A 32 9.36 6.49 -9.68
C ARG A 32 10.44 7.16 -8.83
N GLU A 33 11.33 6.41 -8.19
CA GLU A 33 12.42 6.97 -7.39
C GLU A 33 13.42 7.75 -8.27
N LEU A 34 13.70 7.29 -9.51
CA LEU A 34 14.52 8.04 -10.47
C LEU A 34 13.89 9.39 -10.83
N ILE A 35 12.58 9.42 -11.10
CA ILE A 35 11.86 10.67 -11.40
C ILE A 35 11.95 11.63 -10.21
N LEU A 36 11.75 11.14 -8.99
CA LEU A 36 11.83 11.96 -7.79
C LEU A 36 13.26 12.48 -7.54
N ALA A 37 14.28 11.67 -7.77
CA ALA A 37 15.66 12.08 -7.69
C ALA A 37 16.00 13.16 -8.73
N PHE A 38 15.44 13.07 -9.94
CA PHE A 38 15.59 14.08 -10.98
C PHE A 38 14.92 15.41 -10.62
N ILE A 39 13.71 15.39 -10.04
CA ILE A 39 12.96 16.62 -9.69
C ILE A 39 13.57 17.32 -8.47
N PHE A 40 13.89 16.56 -7.42
CA PHE A 40 14.24 17.14 -6.11
C PHE A 40 15.74 17.11 -5.81
N GLY A 41 16.52 16.25 -6.46
CA GLY A 41 17.93 16.07 -6.17
C GLY A 41 18.19 15.84 -4.69
N SER A 42 19.17 16.60 -4.12
CA SER A 42 19.55 16.54 -2.71
C SER A 42 18.87 17.63 -1.86
N SER A 43 17.65 18.05 -2.19
CA SER A 43 16.97 19.11 -1.44
C SER A 43 16.58 18.68 -0.02
N THR A 44 16.74 19.58 0.95
CA THR A 44 16.36 19.34 2.35
C THR A 44 14.87 19.07 2.52
N ILE A 45 14.03 19.67 1.66
CA ILE A 45 12.58 19.46 1.65
C ILE A 45 12.28 18.01 1.30
N TYR A 46 12.97 17.44 0.31
CA TYR A 46 12.79 16.04 -0.07
C TYR A 46 13.34 15.08 1.00
N ALA A 47 14.46 15.42 1.64
CA ALA A 47 14.98 14.63 2.77
C ALA A 47 13.96 14.53 3.91
N ASN A 48 13.29 15.63 4.27
CA ASN A 48 12.23 15.63 5.27
C ASN A 48 11.01 14.79 4.84
N TYR A 49 10.63 14.85 3.55
CA TYR A 49 9.60 13.96 3.01
C TYR A 49 9.98 12.49 3.11
N LEU A 50 11.23 12.13 2.78
CA LEU A 50 11.71 10.74 2.89
C LEU A 50 11.67 10.24 4.33
N LEU A 51 11.95 11.10 5.30
CA LEU A 51 11.85 10.77 6.72
C LEU A 51 10.39 10.44 7.09
N LEU A 52 9.43 11.30 6.74
CA LEU A 52 8.00 11.05 7.00
C LEU A 52 7.51 9.80 6.27
N LYS A 53 7.95 9.59 5.01
CA LYS A 53 7.64 8.40 4.22
C LYS A 53 8.18 7.14 4.90
N SER A 54 9.44 7.14 5.37
CA SER A 54 10.05 5.96 6.00
C SER A 54 9.31 5.53 7.25
N ILE A 55 8.81 6.48 8.04
CA ILE A 55 7.96 6.20 9.20
C ILE A 55 6.62 5.61 8.79
N THR A 56 6.00 6.17 7.74
CA THR A 56 4.75 5.61 7.18
C THR A 56 4.96 4.18 6.72
N ASP A 57 6.06 3.90 6.01
CA ASP A 57 6.40 2.57 5.51
C ASP A 57 6.70 1.60 6.67
N PHE A 58 7.37 2.07 7.74
CA PHE A 58 7.61 1.30 8.96
C PHE A 58 6.29 0.95 9.69
N LEU A 59 5.42 1.93 9.90
CA LEU A 59 4.10 1.71 10.49
C LEU A 59 3.24 0.76 9.65
N SER A 60 3.35 0.85 8.32
CA SER A 60 2.70 -0.06 7.39
C SER A 60 3.15 -1.51 7.61
N GLN A 61 4.45 -1.74 7.75
CA GLN A 61 4.99 -3.08 8.00
C GLN A 61 4.53 -3.65 9.35
N LEU A 62 4.45 -2.81 10.39
CA LEU A 62 3.98 -3.23 11.70
C LEU A 62 2.48 -3.56 11.73
N THR A 63 1.66 -2.76 11.03
CA THR A 63 0.20 -2.86 11.16
C THR A 63 -0.44 -3.90 10.23
N PHE A 64 0.03 -4.02 9.00
CA PHE A 64 -0.62 -4.89 7.99
C PHE A 64 0.35 -5.57 7.03
N GLY A 65 1.63 -5.62 7.34
CA GLY A 65 2.59 -6.39 6.58
C GLY A 65 2.23 -7.88 6.51
N ASN A 66 3.22 -8.72 6.27
CA ASN A 66 3.03 -10.17 6.12
C ASN A 66 2.26 -10.84 7.26
N ALA A 67 2.32 -10.28 8.48
CA ALA A 67 1.64 -10.83 9.66
C ALA A 67 0.11 -10.82 9.54
N LEU A 68 -0.48 -9.75 9.03
CA LEU A 68 -1.94 -9.67 8.86
C LEU A 68 -2.42 -10.63 7.77
N GLN A 69 -1.71 -10.69 6.64
CA GLN A 69 -2.01 -11.64 5.57
C GLN A 69 -1.86 -13.08 6.05
N ALA A 70 -0.78 -13.42 6.77
CA ALA A 70 -0.55 -14.76 7.32
C ALA A 70 -1.67 -15.22 8.26
N ASN A 71 -2.27 -14.30 9.03
CA ASN A 71 -3.36 -14.62 9.95
C ASN A 71 -4.75 -14.65 9.28
N LEU A 72 -5.02 -13.74 8.35
CA LEU A 72 -6.35 -13.63 7.71
C LEU A 72 -6.55 -14.63 6.56
N LEU A 73 -5.51 -14.90 5.79
CA LEU A 73 -5.59 -15.79 4.64
C LEU A 73 -6.12 -17.19 4.97
N PRO A 74 -5.59 -17.90 5.98
CA PRO A 74 -6.11 -19.23 6.34
C PRO A 74 -7.54 -19.16 6.87
N LYS A 75 -7.90 -18.11 7.63
CA LYS A 75 -9.27 -17.92 8.14
C LYS A 75 -10.27 -17.73 7.00
N PHE A 76 -9.96 -16.86 6.05
CA PHE A 76 -10.82 -16.64 4.89
C PHE A 76 -10.91 -17.90 4.00
N SER A 77 -9.79 -18.60 3.78
CA SER A 77 -9.79 -19.84 3.01
C SER A 77 -10.63 -20.94 3.66
N LYS A 78 -10.63 -21.04 5.01
CA LYS A 78 -11.46 -22.00 5.73
C LYS A 78 -12.94 -21.67 5.56
N LEU A 79 -13.34 -20.41 5.78
CA LEU A 79 -14.72 -19.96 5.62
C LEU A 79 -15.27 -20.20 4.20
N PHE A 80 -14.42 -20.02 3.17
CA PHE A 80 -14.83 -20.34 1.79
C PHE A 80 -15.01 -21.84 1.54
N LYS A 81 -14.22 -22.71 2.18
CA LYS A 81 -14.36 -24.16 2.04
C LYS A 81 -15.61 -24.70 2.75
N GLU A 82 -15.96 -24.11 3.87
CA GLU A 82 -17.10 -24.50 4.70
C GLU A 82 -18.42 -23.91 4.20
N HIS A 83 -18.43 -23.18 3.07
CA HIS A 83 -19.59 -22.47 2.51
C HIS A 83 -20.28 -21.53 3.51
N GLU A 84 -19.58 -21.10 4.55
CA GLU A 84 -20.11 -20.12 5.49
C GLU A 84 -20.24 -18.76 4.80
N SER A 85 -21.42 -18.15 4.93
CA SER A 85 -21.66 -16.79 4.43
C SER A 85 -20.86 -15.78 5.25
N LEU A 86 -19.73 -15.33 4.71
CA LEU A 86 -18.99 -14.19 5.30
C LEU A 86 -19.90 -12.97 5.33
N ASN A 87 -20.18 -12.48 6.51
CA ASN A 87 -20.88 -11.20 6.66
C ASN A 87 -19.92 -10.07 6.30
N LEU A 88 -19.78 -9.81 4.99
CA LEU A 88 -18.89 -8.80 4.43
C LEU A 88 -19.13 -7.41 5.04
N ASN A 89 -20.37 -7.12 5.45
CA ASN A 89 -20.69 -5.85 6.09
C ASN A 89 -20.01 -5.71 7.46
N ARG A 90 -19.97 -6.77 8.26
CA ARG A 90 -19.26 -6.74 9.56
C ARG A 90 -17.75 -6.56 9.37
N VAL A 91 -17.15 -7.27 8.42
CA VAL A 91 -15.71 -7.13 8.09
C VAL A 91 -15.42 -5.70 7.62
N ASN A 92 -16.28 -5.13 6.78
CA ASN A 92 -16.15 -3.77 6.27
C ASN A 92 -16.23 -2.71 7.40
N ILE A 93 -17.22 -2.82 8.28
CA ILE A 93 -17.38 -1.88 9.40
C ILE A 93 -16.18 -1.97 10.36
N PHE A 94 -15.72 -3.18 10.67
CA PHE A 94 -14.57 -3.41 11.54
C PHE A 94 -13.27 -2.86 10.93
N SER A 95 -13.02 -3.14 9.65
CA SER A 95 -11.84 -2.64 8.94
C SER A 95 -11.81 -1.12 8.84
N LYS A 96 -12.97 -0.46 8.64
CA LYS A 96 -13.06 1.01 8.64
C LYS A 96 -12.72 1.61 10.01
N LYS A 97 -13.20 1.02 11.10
CA LYS A 97 -12.88 1.50 12.46
C LYS A 97 -11.38 1.40 12.76
N ILE A 98 -10.75 0.28 12.41
CA ILE A 98 -9.30 0.10 12.60
C ILE A 98 -8.51 1.04 11.69
N ALA A 99 -8.92 1.20 10.44
CA ALA A 99 -8.29 2.13 9.50
C ALA A 99 -8.30 3.57 10.03
N LEU A 100 -9.41 4.00 10.63
CA LEU A 100 -9.52 5.32 11.26
C LEU A 100 -8.58 5.45 12.47
N LEU A 101 -8.48 4.43 13.29
CA LEU A 101 -7.55 4.40 14.43
C LEU A 101 -6.09 4.49 13.97
N ILE A 102 -5.71 3.73 12.94
CA ILE A 102 -4.39 3.78 12.31
C ILE A 102 -4.09 5.18 11.76
N PHE A 103 -5.07 5.81 11.12
CA PHE A 103 -4.94 7.19 10.63
C PHE A 103 -4.59 8.16 11.76
N ILE A 104 -5.33 8.11 12.87
CA ILE A 104 -5.12 9.02 14.00
C ILE A 104 -3.73 8.78 14.64
N ILE A 105 -3.37 7.52 14.90
CA ILE A 105 -2.07 7.18 15.50
C ILE A 105 -0.91 7.63 14.60
N SER A 106 -1.00 7.32 13.30
CA SER A 106 0.02 7.71 12.33
C SER A 106 0.19 9.23 12.26
N LEU A 107 -0.92 9.96 12.24
CA LEU A 107 -0.91 11.42 12.19
C LEU A 107 -0.25 12.01 13.44
N ILE A 108 -0.59 11.51 14.63
CA ILE A 108 0.02 11.97 15.88
C ILE A 108 1.54 11.74 15.87
N ILE A 109 1.99 10.53 15.49
CA ILE A 109 3.42 10.21 15.43
C ILE A 109 4.15 11.14 14.46
N GLN A 110 3.59 11.38 13.27
CA GLN A 110 4.20 12.26 12.27
C GLN A 110 4.23 13.72 12.71
N LEU A 111 3.18 14.22 13.35
CA LEU A 111 3.16 15.58 13.90
C LEU A 111 4.19 15.78 15.00
N ILE A 112 4.33 14.81 15.91
CA ILE A 112 5.37 14.84 16.94
C ILE A 112 6.76 14.93 16.30
N LEU A 113 7.02 14.15 15.26
CA LEU A 113 8.30 14.17 14.55
C LEU A 113 8.57 15.49 13.82
N ILE A 114 7.57 16.07 13.17
CA ILE A 114 7.70 17.39 12.55
C ILE A 114 8.08 18.40 13.61
N PHE A 115 7.43 18.38 14.75
CA PHE A 115 7.68 19.34 15.82
C PHE A 115 9.06 19.18 16.48
N LEU A 116 9.51 17.93 16.71
CA LEU A 116 10.76 17.65 17.41
C LEU A 116 12.01 17.76 16.51
N ILE A 117 11.91 17.31 15.26
CA ILE A 117 13.09 17.14 14.39
C ILE A 117 13.19 18.23 13.33
N ILE A 118 12.05 18.65 12.78
CA ILE A 118 12.00 19.52 11.61
C ILE A 118 11.68 20.95 12.03
N LYS A 119 12.70 21.79 12.18
CA LYS A 119 12.55 23.18 12.65
C LYS A 119 12.09 24.21 11.60
N LYS A 120 11.80 23.85 10.35
CA LYS A 120 11.43 24.78 9.25
C LYS A 120 10.35 24.20 8.32
N SER A 121 9.57 25.08 7.70
CA SER A 121 8.56 24.76 6.64
C SER A 121 7.39 23.89 7.11
N TYR A 122 6.79 24.22 8.23
CA TYR A 122 5.80 23.38 8.89
C TYR A 122 4.55 23.09 8.07
N LEU A 123 3.98 24.09 7.35
CA LEU A 123 2.68 23.94 6.70
C LEU A 123 2.70 22.86 5.60
N LEU A 124 3.70 22.88 4.76
CA LEU A 124 3.84 21.93 3.64
C LEU A 124 4.07 20.50 4.13
N LEU A 125 4.85 20.35 5.23
CA LEU A 125 5.10 19.07 5.87
C LEU A 125 3.88 18.55 6.65
N ILE A 126 3.10 19.44 7.27
CA ILE A 126 1.83 19.06 7.93
C ILE A 126 0.83 18.53 6.90
N ILE A 127 0.67 19.19 5.77
CA ILE A 127 -0.21 18.70 4.69
C ILE A 127 0.28 17.34 4.19
N THR A 128 1.59 17.20 3.99
CA THR A 128 2.20 15.94 3.55
C THR A 128 1.97 14.81 4.56
N SER A 129 2.12 15.08 5.86
CA SER A 129 1.89 14.09 6.92
C SER A 129 0.44 13.64 6.99
N LEU A 130 -0.51 14.56 6.78
CA LEU A 130 -1.93 14.24 6.73
C LEU A 130 -2.24 13.30 5.56
N ILE A 131 -1.68 13.57 4.37
CA ILE A 131 -1.85 12.71 3.20
C ILE A 131 -1.19 11.34 3.43
N LEU A 132 0.03 11.28 3.96
CA LEU A 132 0.73 10.02 4.23
C LEU A 132 -0.01 9.16 5.27
N SER A 133 -0.56 9.78 6.30
CA SER A 133 -1.39 9.08 7.30
C SER A 133 -2.67 8.52 6.68
N PHE A 134 -3.28 9.26 5.77
CA PHE A 134 -4.45 8.82 5.02
C PHE A 134 -4.11 7.64 4.08
N ILE A 135 -2.95 7.70 3.40
CA ILE A 135 -2.44 6.59 2.59
C ILE A 135 -2.25 5.32 3.42
N LEU A 136 -1.69 5.45 4.62
CA LEU A 136 -1.50 4.31 5.52
C LEU A 136 -2.84 3.65 5.88
N SER A 137 -3.83 4.46 6.22
CA SER A 137 -5.19 4.01 6.55
C SER A 137 -5.87 3.30 5.37
N THR A 138 -5.82 3.88 4.17
CA THR A 138 -6.41 3.28 2.96
C THR A 138 -5.69 2.01 2.54
N ASN A 139 -4.36 1.94 2.67
CA ASN A 139 -3.60 0.74 2.40
C ASN A 139 -3.96 -0.41 3.35
N PHE A 140 -4.18 -0.12 4.64
CA PHE A 140 -4.68 -1.11 5.60
C PHE A 140 -6.04 -1.66 5.16
N TYR A 141 -6.97 -0.77 4.85
CA TYR A 141 -8.30 -1.16 4.39
C TYR A 141 -8.24 -2.03 3.12
N ASN A 142 -7.47 -1.60 2.11
CA ASN A 142 -7.29 -2.33 0.87
C ASN A 142 -6.60 -3.68 1.07
N SER A 143 -5.66 -3.80 2.01
CA SER A 143 -4.94 -5.05 2.26
C SER A 143 -5.88 -6.19 2.70
N ILE A 144 -6.95 -5.88 3.43
CA ILE A 144 -7.95 -6.86 3.86
C ILE A 144 -8.70 -7.41 2.64
N PHE A 145 -9.11 -6.54 1.69
CA PHE A 145 -9.80 -6.97 0.48
C PHE A 145 -8.87 -7.72 -0.49
N LEU A 146 -7.60 -7.32 -0.56
CA LEU A 146 -6.60 -8.03 -1.35
C LEU A 146 -6.37 -9.45 -0.79
N THR A 147 -6.33 -9.60 0.54
CA THR A 147 -6.23 -10.92 1.20
C THR A 147 -7.46 -11.79 0.91
N PHE A 148 -8.63 -11.17 0.83
CA PHE A 148 -9.86 -11.86 0.43
C PHE A 148 -9.80 -12.39 -1.01
N LEU A 149 -9.28 -11.61 -1.97
CA LEU A 149 -9.05 -12.08 -3.34
C LEU A 149 -8.07 -13.25 -3.41
N GLN A 150 -6.99 -13.20 -2.61
CA GLN A 150 -6.04 -14.30 -2.49
C GLN A 150 -6.68 -15.57 -1.92
N ALA A 151 -7.51 -15.42 -0.88
CA ALA A 151 -8.22 -16.55 -0.27
C ALA A 151 -9.21 -17.22 -1.24
N LYS A 152 -9.79 -16.46 -2.17
CA LYS A 152 -10.61 -16.97 -3.28
C LYS A 152 -9.79 -17.59 -4.42
N ALA A 153 -8.46 -17.60 -4.32
CA ALA A 153 -7.57 -18.00 -5.41
C ALA A 153 -7.70 -17.16 -6.71
N GLU A 154 -8.22 -15.93 -6.60
CA GLU A 154 -8.36 -15.00 -7.73
C GLU A 154 -7.06 -14.23 -7.97
N PHE A 155 -5.94 -14.94 -8.14
CA PHE A 155 -4.59 -14.35 -8.23
C PHE A 155 -4.41 -13.41 -9.42
N LYS A 156 -5.09 -13.65 -10.53
CA LYS A 156 -5.08 -12.74 -11.68
C LYS A 156 -5.67 -11.38 -11.34
N LYS A 157 -6.83 -11.33 -10.67
CA LYS A 157 -7.45 -10.07 -10.24
C LYS A 157 -6.59 -9.35 -9.22
N PHE A 158 -6.04 -10.09 -8.26
CA PHE A 158 -5.09 -9.55 -7.28
C PHE A 158 -3.86 -8.92 -7.96
N ALA A 159 -3.24 -9.62 -8.91
CA ALA A 159 -2.06 -9.15 -9.63
C ALA A 159 -2.36 -7.89 -10.44
N ILE A 160 -3.48 -7.86 -11.16
CA ILE A 160 -3.91 -6.69 -11.93
C ILE A 160 -4.18 -5.49 -11.01
N ALA A 161 -4.97 -5.67 -9.95
CA ALA A 161 -5.32 -4.58 -9.05
C ALA A 161 -4.08 -3.94 -8.41
N THR A 162 -3.13 -4.77 -7.92
CA THR A 162 -1.92 -4.27 -7.29
C THR A 162 -0.94 -3.61 -8.27
N SER A 163 -0.82 -4.13 -9.51
CA SER A 163 0.06 -3.57 -10.53
C SER A 163 -0.50 -2.27 -11.10
N PHE A 164 -1.81 -2.19 -11.30
CA PHE A 164 -2.49 -1.01 -11.84
C PHE A 164 -2.36 0.18 -10.90
N ASN A 165 -2.49 -0.03 -9.60
CA ASN A 165 -2.28 1.01 -8.60
C ASN A 165 -0.86 1.60 -8.69
N VAL A 166 0.17 0.74 -8.71
CA VAL A 166 1.56 1.20 -8.82
C VAL A 166 1.83 1.90 -10.16
N PHE A 167 1.22 1.44 -11.25
CA PHE A 167 1.34 2.06 -12.58
C PHE A 167 0.78 3.49 -12.56
N ILE A 168 -0.45 3.67 -12.05
CA ILE A 168 -1.08 4.99 -11.95
C ILE A 168 -0.23 5.92 -11.07
N ALA A 169 0.18 5.45 -9.88
CA ALA A 169 1.02 6.21 -8.98
C ALA A 169 2.33 6.68 -9.63
N THR A 170 2.97 5.82 -10.44
CA THR A 170 4.20 6.16 -11.16
C THR A 170 3.95 7.15 -12.28
N PHE A 171 2.85 7.00 -13.03
CA PHE A 171 2.50 7.90 -14.12
C PHE A 171 2.22 9.33 -13.61
N PHE A 172 1.49 9.45 -12.52
CA PHE A 172 1.12 10.75 -11.95
C PHE A 172 2.21 11.38 -11.08
N VAL A 173 3.29 10.66 -10.72
CA VAL A 173 4.32 11.23 -9.85
C VAL A 173 5.00 12.44 -10.47
N TYR A 174 5.34 12.41 -11.76
CA TYR A 174 6.01 13.52 -12.42
C TYR A 174 5.17 14.80 -12.44
N PRO A 175 3.95 14.84 -13.04
CA PRO A 175 3.15 16.04 -13.09
C PRO A 175 2.75 16.57 -11.71
N LEU A 176 2.37 15.70 -10.79
CA LEU A 176 1.97 16.14 -9.46
C LEU A 176 3.15 16.67 -8.63
N SER A 177 4.31 16.04 -8.72
CA SER A 177 5.51 16.50 -8.01
C SER A 177 6.04 17.81 -8.57
N PHE A 178 5.92 18.02 -9.88
CA PHE A 178 6.31 19.26 -10.52
C PHE A 178 5.38 20.42 -10.11
N LEU A 179 4.07 20.20 -10.03
CA LEU A 179 3.09 21.23 -9.70
C LEU A 179 3.01 21.52 -8.19
N PHE A 180 3.04 20.48 -7.36
CA PHE A 180 2.75 20.57 -5.92
C PHE A 180 3.92 20.18 -5.02
N SER A 181 5.13 20.04 -5.58
CA SER A 181 6.32 19.66 -4.82
C SER A 181 6.13 18.34 -4.05
N ILE A 182 6.58 18.26 -2.79
CA ILE A 182 6.47 17.04 -1.96
C ILE A 182 5.01 16.64 -1.64
N VAL A 183 4.09 17.58 -1.63
CA VAL A 183 2.65 17.28 -1.49
C VAL A 183 2.17 16.49 -2.69
N GLY A 184 2.59 16.88 -3.90
CA GLY A 184 2.28 16.17 -5.14
C GLY A 184 2.84 14.74 -5.15
N THR A 185 4.03 14.52 -4.59
CA THR A 185 4.59 13.16 -4.44
C THR A 185 3.75 12.31 -3.49
N ALA A 186 3.24 12.88 -2.41
CA ALA A 186 2.34 12.18 -1.50
C ALA A 186 1.00 11.87 -2.17
N ILE A 187 0.40 12.83 -2.89
CA ILE A 187 -0.86 12.64 -3.62
C ILE A 187 -0.73 11.53 -4.67
N SER A 188 0.38 11.47 -5.42
CA SER A 188 0.59 10.42 -6.42
C SER A 188 0.60 9.00 -5.86
N ARG A 189 0.89 8.84 -4.56
CA ARG A 189 0.83 7.54 -3.85
C ARG A 189 -0.58 7.22 -3.34
N LEU A 190 -1.46 8.20 -3.28
CA LEU A 190 -2.84 8.02 -2.85
C LEU A 190 -3.73 7.47 -3.97
N ILE A 191 -3.43 7.86 -5.21
CA ILE A 191 -4.14 7.43 -6.43
C ILE A 191 -3.82 5.97 -6.73
#